data_4b54297766d0203d1c4a9af6fcd72fef
#
_entry.id   4b54297766d0203d1c4a9af6fcd72fef
#
_cell.length_a   1.000
_cell.length_b   1.000
_cell.length_c   1.000
_cell.angle_alpha   90.00
_cell.angle_beta   90.00
_cell.angle_gamma   90.00
#
_symmetry.space_group_name_H-M   'P 1'
#
loop_
_entity.id
_entity.type
_entity.pdbx_description
1 polymer ?
#
loop_
_entity_poly.entity_id
_entity_poly.type
_entity_poly.pdbx_seq_one_letter_code
_entity_poly.pdbx_strand_id
1 'polypeptide(L)'
;MAKKTIQYPPIEQYSDIVAEPQYDLFYNNGNNERDEEGTLRVLSLFSGCGGMDLGLEGGFICHRHSVTNDDWIERQLNDNWTLLKRNRFRTIFACDILEEARNSWLDYMSRFRVNPDIYHLESIVDLVKMQEKGLDVFPHHVDVVTGGFPCQDFSVAGKRKGFDSGVSHKGEKRDDNLPSEETRGKLYVWMKQVIDIVQPKMFIAENVKGLVSLGDVKEIIQKDFSSAHGNDYIVLDPQVLHAGNYGVPETRERVIFIGIKRSALKADALHALEQNKVPSEYNPYPKPTHDFNVHDQSLSRPVTCKDVLGDLPEPEDSHDLSQKTYSKAKYMGNGTQGQTEINYWGLGPTIRSEHHGNIEYRRLSLLKFRI
;
A
#
# COMPACT_ATOMS: atom_id res chain seq x y z
N MET A 1 -20.93 17.56 -23.15
CA MET A 1 -21.62 16.41 -22.53
C MET A 1 -21.40 16.54 -21.03
N ALA A 2 -22.49 16.76 -20.25
CA ALA A 2 -22.35 16.92 -18.80
C ALA A 2 -21.91 15.59 -18.15
N LYS A 3 -20.87 15.64 -17.33
CA LYS A 3 -20.47 14.50 -16.48
C LYS A 3 -21.65 14.19 -15.55
N LYS A 4 -22.25 13.01 -15.70
CA LYS A 4 -23.17 12.48 -14.70
C LYS A 4 -22.37 12.17 -13.45
N THR A 5 -22.54 12.98 -12.42
CA THR A 5 -22.08 12.66 -11.07
C THR A 5 -22.87 11.45 -10.61
N ILE A 6 -22.18 10.35 -10.35
CA ILE A 6 -22.79 9.16 -9.74
C ILE A 6 -22.99 9.53 -8.27
N GLN A 7 -24.23 9.74 -7.85
CA GLN A 7 -24.59 9.86 -6.44
C GLN A 7 -24.65 8.44 -5.86
N TYR A 8 -23.72 8.11 -4.98
CA TYR A 8 -23.82 6.93 -4.16
C TYR A 8 -24.87 7.16 -3.06
N PRO A 9 -25.69 6.14 -2.73
CA PRO A 9 -26.60 6.26 -1.60
C PRO A 9 -25.80 6.43 -0.28
N PRO A 10 -26.38 7.10 0.73
CA PRO A 10 -25.72 7.31 2.02
C PRO A 10 -25.31 5.99 2.66
N ILE A 11 -24.15 5.98 3.30
CA ILE A 11 -23.52 4.82 3.98
C ILE A 11 -24.47 4.16 5.00
N GLU A 12 -25.40 4.91 5.58
CA GLU A 12 -26.41 4.42 6.53
C GLU A 12 -27.33 3.32 5.95
N GLN A 13 -27.46 3.21 4.63
CA GLN A 13 -28.25 2.16 3.97
C GLN A 13 -27.49 0.83 3.80
N TYR A 14 -26.20 0.79 4.09
CA TYR A 14 -25.36 -0.40 3.96
C TYR A 14 -25.12 -1.11 5.29
N SER A 15 -25.57 -0.52 6.42
CA SER A 15 -25.30 -1.05 7.77
C SER A 15 -25.94 -2.41 8.08
N ASP A 16 -26.97 -2.80 7.34
CA ASP A 16 -27.75 -4.01 7.64
C ASP A 16 -27.44 -5.22 6.76
N ILE A 17 -26.50 -5.12 5.81
CA ILE A 17 -26.40 -6.11 4.72
C ILE A 17 -25.07 -6.81 4.65
N VAL A 18 -24.00 -6.23 5.07
CA VAL A 18 -22.78 -6.95 5.41
C VAL A 18 -22.90 -7.26 6.89
N ALA A 19 -23.29 -8.47 7.20
CA ALA A 19 -22.96 -9.05 8.49
C ALA A 19 -21.46 -9.37 8.50
N GLU A 20 -20.61 -8.37 8.22
CA GLU A 20 -19.41 -8.27 9.04
C GLU A 20 -19.99 -8.25 10.45
N PRO A 21 -19.68 -9.26 11.28
CA PRO A 21 -20.17 -9.26 12.65
C PRO A 21 -19.87 -7.85 13.14
N GLN A 22 -20.89 -7.13 13.64
CA GLN A 22 -20.70 -5.86 14.33
C GLN A 22 -19.82 -6.20 15.51
N TYR A 23 -18.52 -6.09 15.28
CA TYR A 23 -17.54 -6.23 16.33
C TYR A 23 -17.68 -4.98 17.17
N ASP A 24 -18.22 -5.14 18.36
CA ASP A 24 -17.96 -4.23 19.47
C ASP A 24 -16.44 -4.27 19.72
N LEU A 25 -15.68 -3.64 18.83
CA LEU A 25 -14.27 -3.31 19.03
C LEU A 25 -14.16 -2.11 20.00
N PHE A 26 -15.13 -1.98 20.89
CA PHE A 26 -15.14 -0.96 21.91
C PHE A 26 -14.17 -1.35 23.04
N TYR A 27 -12.93 -0.96 22.87
CA TYR A 27 -12.18 -0.56 24.05
C TYR A 27 -12.87 0.69 24.60
N ASN A 28 -13.62 0.49 25.69
CA ASN A 28 -14.08 1.58 26.55
C ASN A 28 -12.86 2.22 27.19
N ASN A 29 -12.26 3.20 26.53
CA ASN A 29 -11.32 4.12 27.15
C ASN A 29 -11.75 5.53 26.82
N GLY A 30 -12.34 6.14 27.85
CA GLY A 30 -12.59 7.57 27.89
C GLY A 30 -11.31 8.36 27.63
N ASN A 31 -11.49 9.44 26.90
CA ASN A 31 -10.66 10.63 26.78
C ASN A 31 -9.29 10.53 27.45
N ASN A 32 -8.28 10.34 26.62
CA ASN A 32 -7.02 11.07 26.60
C ASN A 32 -6.10 10.36 25.62
N GLU A 33 -5.65 11.08 24.61
CA GLU A 33 -4.53 10.74 23.72
C GLU A 33 -3.25 10.65 24.59
N ARG A 34 -3.12 9.63 25.39
CA ARG A 34 -1.82 9.16 25.84
C ARG A 34 -1.44 8.07 24.85
N ASP A 35 -0.42 8.37 24.02
CA ASP A 35 0.29 7.33 23.31
C ASP A 35 0.55 6.19 24.30
N GLU A 36 0.05 5.01 24.01
CA GLU A 36 0.38 3.83 24.80
C GLU A 36 1.90 3.69 24.80
N GLU A 37 2.49 3.41 25.94
CA GLU A 37 3.94 3.25 26.08
C GLU A 37 4.44 2.22 25.04
N GLY A 38 5.34 2.65 24.13
CA GLY A 38 5.86 1.82 23.05
C GLY A 38 5.15 1.97 21.70
N THR A 39 4.19 2.86 21.54
CA THR A 39 3.58 3.22 20.25
C THR A 39 4.62 3.84 19.31
N LEU A 40 4.63 3.41 18.05
CA LEU A 40 5.45 3.95 16.97
C LEU A 40 4.60 4.83 16.05
N ARG A 41 4.99 6.09 15.89
CA ARG A 41 4.27 7.11 15.14
C ARG A 41 4.64 7.07 13.67
N VAL A 42 3.65 6.84 12.80
CA VAL A 42 3.83 6.70 11.35
C VAL A 42 3.34 7.94 10.62
N LEU A 43 4.19 8.47 9.74
CA LEU A 43 3.85 9.49 8.77
C LEU A 43 3.78 8.82 7.39
N SER A 44 2.60 8.81 6.78
CA SER A 44 2.30 8.16 5.51
C SER A 44 2.23 9.18 4.38
N LEU A 45 3.03 8.99 3.34
CA LEU A 45 3.09 9.82 2.15
C LEU A 45 2.58 9.03 0.95
N PHE A 46 1.87 9.72 0.04
CA PHE A 46 1.21 9.05 -1.09
C PHE A 46 0.31 7.91 -0.58
N SER A 47 -0.42 8.17 0.47
CA SER A 47 -1.11 7.16 1.29
C SER A 47 -2.16 6.38 0.51
N GLY A 48 -2.72 6.99 -0.56
CA GLY A 48 -3.79 6.37 -1.32
C GLY A 48 -4.94 5.95 -0.41
N CYS A 49 -5.45 4.73 -0.58
CA CYS A 49 -6.50 4.16 0.28
C CYS A 49 -5.95 3.49 1.55
N GLY A 50 -4.67 3.66 1.90
CA GLY A 50 -4.11 3.21 3.19
C GLY A 50 -3.63 1.77 3.25
N GLY A 51 -3.31 1.13 2.12
CA GLY A 51 -2.87 -0.27 2.14
C GLY A 51 -1.61 -0.52 2.98
N MET A 52 -0.63 0.40 2.93
CA MET A 52 0.59 0.29 3.73
C MET A 52 0.33 0.63 5.20
N ASP A 53 -0.51 1.64 5.45
CA ASP A 53 -0.92 2.06 6.79
C ASP A 53 -1.63 0.92 7.53
N LEU A 54 -2.56 0.27 6.84
CA LEU A 54 -3.27 -0.90 7.35
C LEU A 54 -2.31 -2.05 7.68
N GLY A 55 -1.35 -2.31 6.79
CA GLY A 55 -0.35 -3.35 7.01
C GLY A 55 0.50 -3.10 8.26
N LEU A 56 0.84 -1.84 8.55
CA LEU A 56 1.57 -1.45 9.75
C LEU A 56 0.70 -1.48 11.01
N GLU A 57 -0.52 -0.95 10.94
CA GLU A 57 -1.41 -0.89 12.11
C GLU A 57 -1.99 -2.26 12.52
N GLY A 58 -2.14 -3.18 11.58
CA GLY A 58 -2.83 -4.45 11.84
C GLY A 58 -4.33 -4.28 12.07
N GLY A 59 -4.96 -5.19 12.81
CA GLY A 59 -6.38 -5.09 13.16
C GLY A 59 -7.33 -5.28 11.98
N PHE A 60 -6.92 -5.99 10.94
CA PHE A 60 -7.74 -6.27 9.76
C PHE A 60 -8.07 -7.76 9.63
N ILE A 61 -9.12 -8.03 8.87
CA ILE A 61 -9.55 -9.40 8.58
C ILE A 61 -8.79 -9.92 7.36
N CYS A 62 -8.26 -11.13 7.44
CA CYS A 62 -7.64 -11.81 6.33
C CYS A 62 -8.01 -13.30 6.30
N HIS A 63 -7.70 -13.94 5.17
CA HIS A 63 -7.93 -15.37 5.06
C HIS A 63 -6.98 -16.14 6.01
N ARG A 64 -7.49 -17.19 6.69
CA ARG A 64 -6.74 -17.93 7.71
C ARG A 64 -5.42 -18.50 7.18
N HIS A 65 -5.39 -18.98 5.95
CA HIS A 65 -4.18 -19.51 5.33
C HIS A 65 -3.12 -18.44 4.98
N SER A 66 -3.47 -17.16 5.00
CA SER A 66 -2.50 -16.07 4.84
C SER A 66 -1.63 -15.86 6.08
N VAL A 67 -2.03 -16.44 7.23
CA VAL A 67 -1.35 -16.23 8.52
C VAL A 67 -0.62 -17.50 8.92
N THR A 68 0.69 -17.41 9.07
CA THR A 68 1.56 -18.53 9.47
C THR A 68 1.98 -18.48 10.94
N ASN A 69 1.75 -17.38 11.62
CA ASN A 69 2.00 -17.22 13.05
C ASN A 69 0.70 -16.95 13.80
N ASP A 70 0.25 -17.92 14.59
CA ASP A 70 -0.99 -17.83 15.36
C ASP A 70 -0.99 -16.73 16.42
N ASP A 71 0.20 -16.29 16.87
CA ASP A 71 0.32 -15.18 17.82
C ASP A 71 -0.17 -13.84 17.23
N TRP A 72 -0.26 -13.71 15.92
CA TRP A 72 -0.79 -12.53 15.25
C TRP A 72 -2.32 -12.47 15.23
N ILE A 73 -2.97 -13.61 15.53
CA ILE A 73 -4.43 -13.72 15.49
C ILE A 73 -5.00 -13.18 16.80
N GLU A 74 -5.91 -12.23 16.69
CA GLU A 74 -6.74 -11.78 17.80
C GLU A 74 -7.93 -12.74 18.01
N ARG A 75 -8.62 -13.07 16.90
CA ARG A 75 -9.79 -13.94 16.94
C ARG A 75 -10.02 -14.65 15.61
N GLN A 76 -10.36 -15.93 15.69
CA GLN A 76 -10.90 -16.69 14.55
C GLN A 76 -12.38 -16.32 14.37
N LEU A 77 -12.76 -15.92 13.15
CA LEU A 77 -14.13 -15.50 12.85
C LEU A 77 -14.99 -16.67 12.36
N ASN A 78 -14.42 -17.47 11.47
CA ASN A 78 -14.97 -18.73 10.98
C ASN A 78 -13.83 -19.60 10.44
N ASP A 79 -14.11 -20.69 9.75
CA ASP A 79 -13.09 -21.62 9.26
C ASP A 79 -12.09 -20.97 8.29
N ASN A 80 -12.52 -19.95 7.55
CA ASN A 80 -11.75 -19.32 6.48
C ASN A 80 -11.16 -17.94 6.87
N TRP A 81 -11.74 -17.24 7.84
CA TRP A 81 -11.41 -15.84 8.11
C TRP A 81 -10.98 -15.59 9.55
N THR A 82 -10.01 -14.75 9.72
CA THR A 82 -9.44 -14.39 11.02
C THR A 82 -9.20 -12.88 11.12
N LEU A 83 -9.36 -12.34 12.33
CA LEU A 83 -9.00 -10.98 12.70
C LEU A 83 -7.59 -10.97 13.25
N LEU A 84 -6.74 -10.13 12.72
CA LEU A 84 -5.38 -9.91 13.23
C LEU A 84 -5.38 -8.92 14.40
N LYS A 85 -4.42 -9.11 15.31
CA LYS A 85 -4.14 -8.14 16.38
C LYS A 85 -3.69 -6.80 15.79
N ARG A 86 -3.98 -5.72 16.49
CA ARG A 86 -3.37 -4.44 16.18
C ARG A 86 -1.88 -4.46 16.57
N ASN A 87 -1.08 -3.83 15.72
CA ASN A 87 0.33 -3.58 15.99
C ASN A 87 0.51 -2.30 16.83
N ARG A 88 1.74 -2.05 17.23
CA ARG A 88 2.11 -0.83 17.94
C ARG A 88 2.30 0.41 17.06
N PHE A 89 2.12 0.29 15.75
CA PHE A 89 2.20 1.42 14.81
C PHE A 89 0.87 2.19 14.80
N ARG A 90 0.95 3.52 14.73
CA ARG A 90 -0.21 4.40 14.58
C ARG A 90 0.10 5.47 13.55
N THR A 91 -0.75 5.56 12.54
CA THR A 91 -0.67 6.61 11.54
C THR A 91 -1.16 7.92 12.15
N ILE A 92 -0.27 8.90 12.22
CA ILE A 92 -0.54 10.23 12.81
C ILE A 92 -0.60 11.33 11.76
N PHE A 93 -0.23 11.02 10.52
CA PHE A 93 -0.27 11.89 9.37
C PHE A 93 -0.37 11.04 8.10
N ALA A 94 -1.25 11.42 7.19
CA ALA A 94 -1.38 10.82 5.88
C ALA A 94 -1.59 11.90 4.82
N CYS A 95 -1.12 11.72 3.58
CA CYS A 95 -1.41 12.64 2.50
C CYS A 95 -1.51 11.95 1.13
N ASP A 96 -2.42 12.44 0.31
CA ASP A 96 -2.56 12.12 -1.11
C ASP A 96 -3.28 13.28 -1.83
N ILE A 97 -3.26 13.29 -3.15
CA ILE A 97 -3.96 14.30 -3.98
C ILE A 97 -5.34 13.85 -4.44
N LEU A 98 -5.73 12.59 -4.19
CA LEU A 98 -6.96 11.99 -4.68
C LEU A 98 -8.03 11.94 -3.59
N GLU A 99 -9.14 12.62 -3.82
CA GLU A 99 -10.28 12.66 -2.89
C GLU A 99 -10.90 11.27 -2.68
N GLU A 100 -11.01 10.47 -3.74
CA GLU A 100 -11.55 9.11 -3.67
C GLU A 100 -10.68 8.20 -2.79
N ALA A 101 -9.37 8.38 -2.86
CA ALA A 101 -8.41 7.66 -2.03
C ALA A 101 -8.57 8.05 -0.56
N ARG A 102 -8.67 9.37 -0.27
CA ARG A 102 -8.93 9.88 1.07
C ARG A 102 -10.24 9.33 1.65
N ASN A 103 -11.32 9.35 0.86
CA ASN A 103 -12.62 8.86 1.31
C ASN A 103 -12.56 7.37 1.66
N SER A 104 -11.90 6.55 0.85
CA SER A 104 -11.69 5.12 1.12
C SER A 104 -10.82 4.90 2.37
N TRP A 105 -9.77 5.71 2.54
CA TRP A 105 -8.90 5.66 3.71
C TRP A 105 -9.65 5.99 5.01
N LEU A 106 -10.42 7.08 4.99
CA LEU A 106 -11.21 7.53 6.14
C LEU A 106 -12.30 6.52 6.50
N ASP A 107 -13.01 5.98 5.51
CA ASP A 107 -14.03 4.96 5.75
C ASP A 107 -13.44 3.74 6.47
N TYR A 108 -12.32 3.24 6.00
CA TYR A 108 -11.67 2.10 6.62
C TYR A 108 -11.08 2.41 7.99
N MET A 109 -10.32 3.52 8.13
CA MET A 109 -9.61 3.89 9.34
C MET A 109 -10.53 4.43 10.44
N SER A 110 -11.76 4.85 10.12
CA SER A 110 -12.77 5.24 11.10
C SER A 110 -13.03 4.16 12.15
N ARG A 111 -12.85 2.88 11.79
CA ARG A 111 -12.94 1.72 12.71
C ARG A 111 -11.95 1.81 13.87
N PHE A 112 -10.83 2.49 13.67
CA PHE A 112 -9.81 2.71 14.69
C PHE A 112 -9.97 4.04 15.43
N ARG A 113 -11.08 4.78 15.19
CA ARG A 113 -11.35 6.10 15.74
C ARG A 113 -10.24 7.11 15.43
N VAL A 114 -9.65 7.00 14.27
CA VAL A 114 -8.62 7.93 13.81
C VAL A 114 -9.24 9.28 13.53
N ASN A 115 -8.58 10.37 13.98
CA ASN A 115 -9.01 11.72 13.65
C ASN A 115 -8.90 11.93 12.12
N PRO A 116 -10.00 12.30 11.43
CA PRO A 116 -9.98 12.52 9.98
C PRO A 116 -9.05 13.67 9.54
N ASP A 117 -8.71 14.59 10.43
CA ASP A 117 -7.86 15.74 10.14
C ASP A 117 -6.39 15.35 9.90
N ILE A 118 -5.99 14.13 10.25
CA ILE A 118 -4.63 13.66 9.96
C ILE A 118 -4.42 13.34 8.48
N TYR A 119 -5.49 13.21 7.68
CA TYR A 119 -5.38 12.98 6.25
C TYR A 119 -5.48 14.28 5.47
N HIS A 120 -4.36 14.72 4.93
CA HIS A 120 -4.21 15.93 4.14
C HIS A 120 -4.44 15.65 2.66
N LEU A 121 -5.41 16.34 2.06
CA LEU A 121 -5.72 16.25 0.62
C LEU A 121 -4.88 17.26 -0.16
N GLU A 122 -3.57 17.18 -0.01
CA GLU A 122 -2.59 18.06 -0.62
C GLU A 122 -1.42 17.29 -1.21
N SER A 123 -0.76 17.91 -2.17
CA SER A 123 0.48 17.37 -2.71
C SER A 123 1.62 17.49 -1.69
N ILE A 124 2.46 16.46 -1.60
CA ILE A 124 3.70 16.50 -0.81
C ILE A 124 4.57 17.72 -1.15
N VAL A 125 4.58 18.14 -2.41
CA VAL A 125 5.33 19.33 -2.88
C VAL A 125 4.81 20.60 -2.20
N ASP A 126 3.48 20.76 -2.18
CA ASP A 126 2.85 21.91 -1.55
C ASP A 126 3.07 21.90 -0.03
N LEU A 127 2.94 20.73 0.62
CA LEU A 127 3.16 20.55 2.05
C LEU A 127 4.60 20.91 2.46
N VAL A 128 5.61 20.43 1.73
CA VAL A 128 7.02 20.76 2.01
C VAL A 128 7.27 22.26 1.81
N LYS A 129 6.75 22.87 0.74
CA LYS A 129 6.88 24.31 0.51
C LYS A 129 6.20 25.16 1.60
N MET A 130 5.10 24.67 2.16
CA MET A 130 4.45 25.33 3.31
C MET A 130 5.33 25.25 4.55
N GLN A 131 5.92 24.09 4.83
CA GLN A 131 6.89 23.91 5.93
C GLN A 131 8.11 24.83 5.78
N GLU A 132 8.69 24.94 4.57
CA GLU A 132 9.82 25.83 4.27
C GLU A 132 9.49 27.32 4.47
N LYS A 133 8.22 27.69 4.33
CA LYS A 133 7.71 29.04 4.63
C LYS A 133 7.46 29.28 6.11
N GLY A 134 7.77 28.32 6.96
CA GLY A 134 7.65 28.42 8.42
C GLY A 134 6.28 28.02 8.99
N LEU A 135 5.43 27.38 8.19
CA LEU A 135 4.21 26.75 8.71
C LEU A 135 4.58 25.40 9.34
N ASP A 136 3.96 25.07 10.46
CA ASP A 136 4.15 23.80 11.15
C ASP A 136 3.22 22.74 10.54
N VAL A 137 3.69 22.10 9.47
CA VAL A 137 2.89 21.16 8.66
C VAL A 137 3.05 19.73 9.12
N PHE A 138 4.30 19.30 9.33
CA PHE A 138 4.58 17.91 9.67
C PHE A 138 4.64 17.68 11.17
N PRO A 139 4.10 16.56 11.67
CA PRO A 139 4.09 16.27 13.09
C PRO A 139 5.51 16.10 13.65
N HIS A 140 5.70 16.52 14.89
CA HIS A 140 6.91 16.24 15.64
C HIS A 140 6.96 14.77 16.10
N HIS A 141 8.17 14.23 16.32
CA HIS A 141 8.40 12.88 16.83
C HIS A 141 7.77 11.77 15.96
N VAL A 142 8.16 11.73 14.70
CA VAL A 142 7.83 10.65 13.78
C VAL A 142 8.84 9.53 13.93
N ASP A 143 8.37 8.30 14.14
CA ASP A 143 9.24 7.11 14.21
C ASP A 143 9.47 6.48 12.83
N VAL A 144 8.42 6.44 12.00
CA VAL A 144 8.46 5.80 10.69
C VAL A 144 7.85 6.72 9.64
N VAL A 145 8.54 6.90 8.51
CA VAL A 145 7.97 7.49 7.30
C VAL A 145 7.73 6.40 6.28
N THR A 146 6.52 6.33 5.73
CA THR A 146 6.20 5.43 4.61
C THR A 146 5.83 6.22 3.37
N GLY A 147 6.05 5.65 2.17
CA GLY A 147 5.63 6.29 0.95
C GLY A 147 5.72 5.41 -0.29
N GLY A 148 4.61 5.32 -1.02
CA GLY A 148 4.55 4.72 -2.35
C GLY A 148 4.56 5.80 -3.42
N PHE A 149 5.72 6.39 -3.72
CA PHE A 149 5.79 7.50 -4.67
C PHE A 149 5.39 7.07 -6.09
N PRO A 150 4.72 7.95 -6.88
CA PRO A 150 4.17 7.61 -8.19
C PRO A 150 5.17 6.97 -9.15
N CYS A 151 4.74 5.88 -9.78
CA CYS A 151 5.57 5.03 -10.64
C CYS A 151 5.22 5.12 -12.13
N GLN A 152 4.28 5.98 -12.52
CA GLN A 152 3.72 5.98 -13.89
C GLN A 152 4.79 6.11 -14.98
N ASP A 153 5.89 6.78 -14.68
CA ASP A 153 7.01 6.96 -15.61
C ASP A 153 8.04 5.82 -15.53
N PHE A 154 7.98 4.97 -14.50
CA PHE A 154 8.84 3.80 -14.32
C PHE A 154 8.16 2.47 -14.67
N SER A 155 6.83 2.44 -14.87
CA SER A 155 6.09 1.20 -15.10
C SER A 155 6.17 0.71 -16.54
N VAL A 156 6.01 -0.62 -16.72
CA VAL A 156 5.92 -1.24 -18.07
C VAL A 156 4.68 -0.76 -18.83
N ALA A 157 3.62 -0.39 -18.13
CA ALA A 157 2.39 0.15 -18.72
C ALA A 157 2.50 1.66 -19.03
N GLY A 158 3.46 2.37 -18.43
CA GLY A 158 3.79 3.76 -18.73
C GLY A 158 4.75 3.91 -19.92
N LYS A 159 5.07 5.15 -20.27
CA LYS A 159 6.01 5.44 -21.36
C LYS A 159 7.48 5.21 -21.00
N ARG A 160 7.79 4.66 -19.83
CA ARG A 160 9.14 4.43 -19.28
C ARG A 160 10.07 5.66 -19.37
N LYS A 161 9.52 6.85 -19.12
CA LYS A 161 10.29 8.08 -19.17
C LYS A 161 11.19 8.31 -17.95
N GLY A 162 11.00 7.52 -16.87
CA GLY A 162 11.81 7.65 -15.66
C GLY A 162 11.79 9.08 -15.11
N PHE A 163 12.98 9.68 -14.93
CA PHE A 163 13.11 11.05 -14.42
C PHE A 163 12.70 12.14 -15.44
N ASP A 164 12.46 11.77 -16.70
CA ASP A 164 12.11 12.72 -17.78
C ASP A 164 10.59 12.91 -17.94
N SER A 165 9.86 12.84 -16.85
CA SER A 165 8.40 13.05 -16.85
C SER A 165 8.04 14.49 -17.15
N GLY A 166 7.12 14.69 -18.10
CA GLY A 166 6.52 16.00 -18.38
C GLY A 166 5.17 16.23 -17.67
N VAL A 167 4.84 15.43 -16.65
CA VAL A 167 3.60 15.54 -15.90
C VAL A 167 3.88 16.12 -14.53
N SER A 168 3.11 17.15 -14.13
CA SER A 168 3.25 17.81 -12.83
C SER A 168 2.89 16.88 -11.65
N HIS A 169 3.28 17.28 -10.44
CA HIS A 169 2.92 16.59 -9.21
C HIS A 169 1.39 16.52 -8.96
N LYS A 170 0.60 17.40 -9.57
CA LYS A 170 -0.88 17.39 -9.55
C LYS A 170 -1.50 16.56 -10.68
N GLY A 171 -0.68 15.95 -11.52
CA GLY A 171 -1.15 15.10 -12.63
C GLY A 171 -1.47 15.83 -13.93
N GLU A 172 -1.21 17.12 -14.02
CA GLU A 172 -1.44 17.93 -15.21
C GLU A 172 -0.24 17.84 -16.17
N LYS A 173 -0.51 17.87 -17.49
CA LYS A 173 0.58 17.99 -18.46
C LYS A 173 1.13 19.40 -18.42
N ARG A 174 2.46 19.52 -18.38
CA ARG A 174 3.14 20.81 -18.49
C ARG A 174 3.28 21.20 -19.97
N ASP A 175 3.05 22.45 -20.27
CA ASP A 175 3.15 22.97 -21.65
C ASP A 175 4.59 22.91 -22.19
N ASP A 176 5.59 22.99 -21.31
CA ASP A 176 6.99 22.98 -21.66
C ASP A 176 7.60 21.58 -21.82
N ASN A 177 6.93 20.52 -21.37
CA ASN A 177 7.41 19.13 -21.34
C ASN A 177 8.84 18.95 -20.79
N LEU A 178 9.34 19.92 -20.02
CA LEU A 178 10.67 19.86 -19.44
C LEU A 178 10.65 19.13 -18.09
N PRO A 179 11.63 18.24 -17.84
CA PRO A 179 11.80 17.61 -16.53
C PRO A 179 12.07 18.68 -15.47
N SER A 180 11.37 18.59 -14.33
CA SER A 180 11.64 19.42 -13.17
C SER A 180 11.55 18.58 -11.91
N GLU A 181 12.06 19.08 -10.77
CA GLU A 181 11.94 18.39 -9.48
C GLU A 181 10.49 18.19 -9.05
N GLU A 182 9.57 19.00 -9.55
CA GLU A 182 8.14 18.92 -9.27
C GLU A 182 7.41 17.92 -10.18
N THR A 183 8.10 17.26 -11.11
CA THR A 183 7.48 16.22 -11.95
C THR A 183 7.36 14.90 -11.23
N ARG A 184 6.40 14.05 -11.66
CA ARG A 184 6.12 12.74 -11.06
C ARG A 184 7.34 11.83 -10.97
N GLY A 185 8.26 11.89 -11.94
CA GLY A 185 9.48 11.09 -11.96
C GLY A 185 10.46 11.43 -10.83
N LYS A 186 10.30 12.58 -10.17
CA LYS A 186 11.19 13.02 -9.08
C LYS A 186 10.49 13.18 -7.72
N LEU A 187 9.26 12.69 -7.56
CA LEU A 187 8.54 12.83 -6.29
C LEU A 187 9.20 12.10 -5.10
N TYR A 188 10.10 11.14 -5.35
CA TYR A 188 10.92 10.54 -4.29
C TYR A 188 11.84 11.57 -3.61
N VAL A 189 12.27 12.63 -4.33
CA VAL A 189 13.10 13.72 -3.76
C VAL A 189 12.32 14.47 -2.69
N TRP A 190 11.02 14.69 -2.91
CA TRP A 190 10.16 15.33 -1.93
C TRP A 190 9.89 14.44 -0.71
N MET A 191 9.79 13.12 -0.91
CA MET A 191 9.79 12.17 0.20
C MET A 191 11.09 12.27 1.01
N LYS A 192 12.25 12.38 0.32
CA LYS A 192 13.54 12.60 0.99
C LYS A 192 13.55 13.90 1.80
N GLN A 193 12.99 14.99 1.28
CA GLN A 193 12.89 16.26 2.02
C GLN A 193 12.03 16.11 3.28
N VAL A 194 10.92 15.37 3.23
CA VAL A 194 10.15 15.06 4.44
C VAL A 194 11.00 14.26 5.44
N ILE A 195 11.78 13.27 4.98
CA ILE A 195 12.71 12.52 5.85
C ILE A 195 13.74 13.47 6.48
N ASP A 196 14.27 14.43 5.73
CA ASP A 196 15.19 15.45 6.24
C ASP A 196 14.55 16.34 7.32
N ILE A 197 13.26 16.68 7.17
CA ILE A 197 12.50 17.51 8.09
C ILE A 197 12.16 16.76 9.39
N VAL A 198 11.52 15.59 9.28
CA VAL A 198 10.98 14.87 10.44
C VAL A 198 11.95 13.90 11.08
N GLN A 199 13.02 13.53 10.38
CA GLN A 199 14.12 12.68 10.83
C GLN A 199 13.67 11.38 11.52
N PRO A 200 12.85 10.53 10.85
CA PRO A 200 12.32 9.32 11.46
C PRO A 200 13.42 8.32 11.83
N LYS A 201 13.13 7.39 12.74
CA LYS A 201 14.05 6.28 13.04
C LYS A 201 14.25 5.37 11.85
N MET A 202 13.20 5.18 11.02
CA MET A 202 13.27 4.45 9.77
C MET A 202 12.28 5.00 8.73
N PHE A 203 12.54 4.66 7.47
CA PHE A 203 11.55 4.88 6.41
C PHE A 203 11.43 3.65 5.52
N ILE A 204 10.25 3.52 4.90
CA ILE A 204 9.94 2.49 3.91
C ILE A 204 9.41 3.18 2.66
N ALA A 205 10.11 3.03 1.53
CA ALA A 205 9.67 3.56 0.25
C ALA A 205 9.35 2.41 -0.70
N GLU A 206 8.18 2.47 -1.34
CA GLU A 206 7.68 1.42 -2.24
C GLU A 206 7.61 1.94 -3.67
N ASN A 207 7.93 1.06 -4.63
CA ASN A 207 7.68 1.33 -6.03
C ASN A 207 7.47 0.02 -6.83
N VAL A 208 7.13 0.14 -8.11
CA VAL A 208 6.97 -1.02 -8.99
C VAL A 208 8.31 -1.70 -9.28
N LYS A 209 8.28 -3.02 -9.50
CA LYS A 209 9.45 -3.81 -9.93
C LYS A 209 10.16 -3.20 -11.14
N GLY A 210 9.40 -2.59 -12.08
CA GLY A 210 9.97 -1.99 -13.29
C GLY A 210 11.06 -0.96 -13.03
N LEU A 211 11.07 -0.33 -11.85
CA LEU A 211 12.07 0.65 -11.45
C LEU A 211 13.49 0.04 -11.42
N VAL A 212 13.65 -1.18 -10.94
CA VAL A 212 14.99 -1.84 -10.86
C VAL A 212 15.55 -2.26 -12.21
N SER A 213 14.76 -2.20 -13.29
CA SER A 213 15.21 -2.52 -14.64
C SER A 213 15.49 -1.27 -15.51
N LEU A 214 15.46 -0.07 -14.92
CA LEU A 214 15.66 1.20 -15.62
C LEU A 214 17.06 1.76 -15.33
N GLY A 215 18.08 1.23 -16.00
CA GLY A 215 19.47 1.73 -15.84
C GLY A 215 19.86 1.87 -14.36
N ASP A 216 20.43 3.01 -13.99
CA ASP A 216 20.95 3.28 -12.64
C ASP A 216 19.91 3.92 -11.70
N VAL A 217 18.61 3.86 -12.02
CA VAL A 217 17.55 4.55 -11.24
C VAL A 217 17.48 4.05 -9.81
N LYS A 218 17.59 2.73 -9.60
CA LYS A 218 17.58 2.14 -8.25
C LYS A 218 18.74 2.68 -7.41
N GLU A 219 19.93 2.68 -7.97
CA GLU A 219 21.16 3.13 -7.32
C GLU A 219 21.13 4.64 -7.02
N ILE A 220 20.60 5.44 -7.93
CA ILE A 220 20.41 6.89 -7.74
C ILE A 220 19.48 7.15 -6.57
N ILE A 221 18.31 6.52 -6.53
CA ILE A 221 17.33 6.69 -5.46
C ILE A 221 17.90 6.21 -4.12
N GLN A 222 18.58 5.06 -4.10
CA GLN A 222 19.22 4.53 -2.89
C GLN A 222 20.28 5.51 -2.35
N LYS A 223 21.11 6.05 -3.24
CA LYS A 223 22.15 7.04 -2.88
C LYS A 223 21.53 8.33 -2.36
N ASP A 224 20.49 8.84 -3.03
CA ASP A 224 19.81 10.07 -2.62
C ASP A 224 19.17 9.90 -1.23
N PHE A 225 18.48 8.80 -0.98
CA PHE A 225 17.94 8.51 0.35
C PHE A 225 19.04 8.36 1.41
N SER A 226 20.19 7.73 1.07
CA SER A 226 21.32 7.60 2.00
C SER A 226 21.92 8.95 2.38
N SER A 227 21.81 9.97 1.50
CA SER A 227 22.29 11.32 1.75
C SER A 227 21.39 12.13 2.69
N ALA A 228 20.24 11.61 3.08
CA ALA A 228 19.30 12.31 3.93
C ALA A 228 19.93 12.64 5.29
N HIS A 229 19.57 13.82 5.81
CA HIS A 229 20.05 14.36 7.07
C HIS A 229 21.57 14.22 7.28
N GLY A 230 22.34 14.68 6.29
CA GLY A 230 23.82 14.66 6.39
C GLY A 230 24.41 13.24 6.34
N ASN A 231 23.81 12.32 5.61
CA ASN A 231 24.17 10.88 5.50
C ASN A 231 23.92 10.08 6.80
N ASP A 232 22.96 10.47 7.62
CA ASP A 232 22.60 9.76 8.86
C ASP A 232 21.69 8.53 8.62
N TYR A 233 21.49 8.11 7.35
CA TYR A 233 20.68 6.92 7.05
C TYR A 233 21.52 5.83 6.37
N ILE A 234 21.34 4.57 6.84
CA ILE A 234 21.73 3.36 6.11
C ILE A 234 20.54 2.96 5.27
N VAL A 235 20.68 2.99 3.95
CA VAL A 235 19.69 2.45 3.02
C VAL A 235 20.17 1.09 2.53
N LEU A 236 19.45 0.05 2.94
CA LEU A 236 19.79 -1.32 2.57
C LEU A 236 19.59 -1.55 1.06
N ASP A 237 20.21 -2.61 0.52
CA ASP A 237 20.01 -2.96 -0.88
C ASP A 237 18.51 -3.27 -1.12
N PRO A 238 17.84 -2.51 -2.00
CA PRO A 238 16.40 -2.63 -2.21
C PRO A 238 16.01 -4.00 -2.74
N GLN A 239 14.99 -4.60 -2.14
CA GLN A 239 14.52 -5.92 -2.53
C GLN A 239 13.20 -5.87 -3.27
N VAL A 240 13.03 -6.73 -4.27
CA VAL A 240 11.75 -6.96 -4.94
C VAL A 240 11.01 -8.06 -4.19
N LEU A 241 9.88 -7.71 -3.58
CA LEU A 241 9.04 -8.65 -2.85
C LEU A 241 7.83 -9.02 -3.71
N HIS A 242 7.50 -10.32 -3.73
CA HIS A 242 6.34 -10.86 -4.43
C HIS A 242 5.23 -11.20 -3.42
N ALA A 243 4.07 -10.61 -3.55
CA ALA A 243 2.95 -10.72 -2.60
C ALA A 243 2.53 -12.18 -2.34
N GLY A 244 2.57 -13.04 -3.36
CA GLY A 244 2.27 -14.46 -3.23
C GLY A 244 3.16 -15.24 -2.26
N ASN A 245 4.39 -14.75 -2.02
CA ASN A 245 5.31 -15.35 -1.04
C ASN A 245 4.95 -15.01 0.41
N TYR A 246 3.95 -14.14 0.60
CA TYR A 246 3.50 -13.65 1.91
C TYR A 246 2.00 -13.92 2.15
N GLY A 247 1.41 -14.89 1.42
CA GLY A 247 0.05 -15.31 1.60
C GLY A 247 -1.01 -14.38 0.99
N VAL A 248 -0.62 -13.49 0.07
CA VAL A 248 -1.55 -12.64 -0.67
C VAL A 248 -1.85 -13.29 -2.02
N PRO A 249 -3.12 -13.53 -2.38
CA PRO A 249 -3.49 -14.21 -3.63
C PRO A 249 -3.38 -13.31 -4.87
N GLU A 250 -2.29 -12.59 -5.01
CA GLU A 250 -2.05 -11.60 -6.07
C GLU A 250 -0.63 -11.68 -6.62
N THR A 251 -0.48 -11.62 -7.95
CA THR A 251 0.82 -11.58 -8.64
C THR A 251 1.43 -10.17 -8.60
N ARG A 252 1.55 -9.61 -7.41
CA ARG A 252 2.06 -8.25 -7.18
C ARG A 252 3.52 -8.28 -6.77
N GLU A 253 4.38 -7.61 -7.55
CA GLU A 253 5.80 -7.43 -7.23
C GLU A 253 6.09 -5.96 -7.00
N ARG A 254 6.80 -5.66 -5.91
CA ARG A 254 7.19 -4.30 -5.54
C ARG A 254 8.63 -4.24 -5.06
N VAL A 255 9.35 -3.22 -5.49
CA VAL A 255 10.66 -2.91 -4.90
C VAL A 255 10.44 -2.10 -3.64
N ILE A 256 11.10 -2.52 -2.58
CA ILE A 256 11.04 -1.88 -1.26
C ILE A 256 12.42 -1.35 -0.91
N PHE A 257 12.48 -0.08 -0.56
CA PHE A 257 13.65 0.58 0.02
C PHE A 257 13.42 0.72 1.51
N ILE A 258 14.37 0.31 2.33
CA ILE A 258 14.35 0.49 3.79
C ILE A 258 15.57 1.28 4.18
N GLY A 259 15.33 2.44 4.80
CA GLY A 259 16.38 3.27 5.38
C GLY A 259 16.22 3.36 6.89
N ILE A 260 17.32 3.24 7.62
CA ILE A 260 17.37 3.24 9.08
C ILE A 260 18.35 4.31 9.54
N LYS A 261 17.92 5.16 10.46
CA LYS A 261 18.72 6.25 11.01
C LYS A 261 19.86 5.71 11.85
N ARG A 262 21.13 6.04 11.49
CA ARG A 262 22.33 5.55 12.18
C ARG A 262 22.32 5.88 13.66
N SER A 263 22.01 7.13 13.99
CA SER A 263 21.95 7.64 15.37
C SER A 263 20.85 7.00 16.22
N ALA A 264 19.87 6.30 15.62
CA ALA A 264 18.81 5.57 16.34
C ALA A 264 19.19 4.11 16.63
N LEU A 265 20.28 3.59 16.06
CA LEU A 265 20.70 2.19 16.19
C LEU A 265 21.59 1.96 17.43
N LYS A 266 21.47 0.77 18.01
CA LYS A 266 22.45 0.24 18.95
C LYS A 266 23.72 -0.13 18.18
N ALA A 267 24.87 -0.09 18.86
CA ALA A 267 26.19 -0.31 18.24
C ALA A 267 26.28 -1.64 17.46
N ASP A 268 25.76 -2.73 18.03
CA ASP A 268 25.79 -4.06 17.38
C ASP A 268 24.94 -4.09 16.10
N ALA A 269 23.76 -3.46 16.13
CA ALA A 269 22.87 -3.34 14.97
C ALA A 269 23.48 -2.44 13.90
N LEU A 270 24.09 -1.33 14.28
CA LEU A 270 24.80 -0.44 13.36
C LEU A 270 25.94 -1.19 12.66
N HIS A 271 26.78 -1.86 13.41
CA HIS A 271 27.88 -2.66 12.85
C HIS A 271 27.38 -3.75 11.89
N ALA A 272 26.30 -4.47 12.26
CA ALA A 272 25.72 -5.51 11.43
C ALA A 272 25.15 -4.98 10.11
N LEU A 273 24.44 -3.82 10.15
CA LEU A 273 23.81 -3.23 8.96
C LEU A 273 24.83 -2.58 8.01
N GLU A 274 26.03 -2.24 8.48
CA GLU A 274 27.12 -1.70 7.65
C GLU A 274 27.95 -2.77 6.93
N GLN A 275 27.72 -4.05 7.22
CA GLN A 275 28.39 -5.13 6.53
C GLN A 275 27.87 -5.31 5.10
N ASN A 276 28.76 -5.73 4.18
CA ASN A 276 28.37 -6.05 2.80
C ASN A 276 27.25 -7.09 2.69
N LYS A 277 27.18 -7.99 3.67
CA LYS A 277 26.12 -8.97 3.82
C LYS A 277 25.53 -8.84 5.22
N VAL A 278 24.35 -8.24 5.28
CA VAL A 278 23.63 -8.07 6.53
C VAL A 278 23.27 -9.45 7.12
N PRO A 279 23.64 -9.75 8.38
CA PRO A 279 23.21 -10.98 9.04
C PRO A 279 21.70 -11.10 9.09
N SER A 280 21.18 -12.32 8.99
CA SER A 280 19.75 -12.58 8.84
C SER A 280 18.88 -12.07 10.01
N GLU A 281 19.46 -12.02 11.21
CA GLU A 281 18.84 -11.53 12.43
C GLU A 281 18.69 -10.00 12.48
N TYR A 282 19.50 -9.27 11.70
CA TYR A 282 19.44 -7.81 11.57
C TYR A 282 18.78 -7.34 10.28
N ASN A 283 18.46 -8.29 9.36
CA ASN A 283 17.83 -7.94 8.10
C ASN A 283 16.34 -7.61 8.31
N PRO A 284 15.89 -6.36 8.07
CA PRO A 284 14.50 -5.95 8.29
C PRO A 284 13.52 -6.43 7.21
N TYR A 285 14.02 -6.96 6.08
CA TYR A 285 13.15 -7.50 5.06
C TYR A 285 12.46 -8.78 5.54
N PRO A 286 11.13 -8.92 5.31
CA PRO A 286 10.40 -10.10 5.73
C PRO A 286 10.88 -11.34 4.97
N LYS A 287 11.00 -12.46 5.68
CA LYS A 287 11.24 -13.75 5.05
C LYS A 287 9.95 -14.26 4.41
N PRO A 288 10.01 -14.93 3.24
CA PRO A 288 8.86 -15.61 2.67
C PRO A 288 8.20 -16.55 3.68
N THR A 289 6.87 -16.57 3.68
CA THR A 289 6.05 -17.45 4.52
C THR A 289 5.30 -18.49 3.71
N HIS A 290 5.17 -18.26 2.39
CA HIS A 290 4.48 -19.13 1.45
C HIS A 290 5.36 -19.43 0.26
N ASP A 291 5.22 -20.65 -0.26
CA ASP A 291 5.99 -21.13 -1.42
C ASP A 291 5.24 -20.89 -2.74
N PHE A 292 5.23 -19.63 -3.21
CA PHE A 292 4.72 -19.34 -4.56
C PHE A 292 5.79 -19.58 -5.63
N ASN A 293 7.01 -19.08 -5.41
CA ASN A 293 8.13 -19.21 -6.35
C ASN A 293 9.49 -19.29 -5.65
N VAL A 294 9.50 -19.62 -4.37
CA VAL A 294 10.72 -19.76 -3.55
C VAL A 294 11.33 -21.14 -3.71
N HIS A 295 10.49 -22.13 -4.04
CA HIS A 295 10.84 -23.56 -4.16
C HIS A 295 11.35 -24.16 -2.84
N ASP A 296 10.69 -23.78 -1.72
CA ASP A 296 10.95 -24.29 -0.39
C ASP A 296 9.70 -24.97 0.18
N GLN A 297 9.70 -26.29 0.21
CA GLN A 297 8.58 -27.12 0.69
C GLN A 297 8.31 -27.00 2.20
N SER A 298 9.20 -26.35 2.95
CA SER A 298 8.96 -26.07 4.39
C SER A 298 8.01 -24.89 4.60
N LEU A 299 7.78 -24.07 3.56
CA LEU A 299 6.87 -22.93 3.60
C LEU A 299 5.42 -23.39 3.39
N SER A 300 4.47 -22.56 3.82
CA SER A 300 3.05 -22.77 3.58
C SER A 300 2.73 -22.74 2.09
N ARG A 301 1.68 -23.45 1.67
CA ARG A 301 1.19 -23.35 0.29
C ARG A 301 0.72 -21.92 -0.01
N PRO A 302 0.78 -21.46 -1.28
CA PRO A 302 0.20 -20.18 -1.65
C PRO A 302 -1.30 -20.11 -1.36
N VAL A 303 -1.77 -18.94 -0.98
CA VAL A 303 -3.21 -18.64 -0.93
C VAL A 303 -3.66 -18.32 -2.35
N THR A 304 -4.76 -18.93 -2.78
CA THR A 304 -5.25 -18.84 -4.15
C THR A 304 -6.51 -17.99 -4.26
N CYS A 305 -6.87 -17.57 -5.48
CA CYS A 305 -8.15 -16.92 -5.74
C CYS A 305 -9.32 -17.79 -5.29
N LYS A 306 -9.22 -19.12 -5.40
CA LYS A 306 -10.24 -20.04 -4.90
C LYS A 306 -10.45 -19.90 -3.40
N ASP A 307 -9.36 -19.80 -2.63
CA ASP A 307 -9.45 -19.69 -1.18
C ASP A 307 -10.24 -18.45 -0.74
N VAL A 308 -10.06 -17.31 -1.42
CA VAL A 308 -10.65 -16.02 -1.02
C VAL A 308 -11.93 -15.63 -1.77
N LEU A 309 -12.18 -16.20 -2.95
CA LEU A 309 -13.33 -15.85 -3.80
C LEU A 309 -14.29 -17.04 -4.02
N GLY A 310 -13.89 -18.26 -3.60
CA GLY A 310 -14.61 -19.50 -3.95
C GLY A 310 -16.03 -19.56 -3.42
N ASP A 311 -16.24 -19.04 -2.23
CA ASP A 311 -17.51 -19.06 -1.51
C ASP A 311 -18.37 -17.83 -1.79
N LEU A 312 -17.87 -16.85 -2.53
CA LEU A 312 -18.67 -15.68 -2.89
C LEU A 312 -19.75 -16.03 -3.91
N PRO A 313 -21.02 -15.69 -3.67
CA PRO A 313 -22.08 -15.87 -4.66
C PRO A 313 -21.81 -14.97 -5.89
N GLU A 314 -22.45 -15.28 -7.02
CA GLU A 314 -22.47 -14.33 -8.14
C GLU A 314 -23.18 -13.04 -7.72
N PRO A 315 -22.79 -11.88 -8.28
CA PRO A 315 -23.37 -10.59 -7.88
C PRO A 315 -24.91 -10.54 -7.98
N GLU A 316 -25.48 -11.24 -8.95
CA GLU A 316 -26.93 -11.34 -9.12
C GLU A 316 -27.61 -12.11 -7.99
N ASP A 317 -26.93 -13.10 -7.45
CA ASP A 317 -27.44 -14.01 -6.40
C ASP A 317 -27.04 -13.55 -5.00
N SER A 318 -26.21 -12.50 -4.90
CA SER A 318 -25.75 -11.97 -3.62
C SER A 318 -26.85 -11.19 -2.89
N HIS A 319 -26.95 -11.41 -1.58
CA HIS A 319 -27.76 -10.55 -0.71
C HIS A 319 -27.08 -9.24 -0.35
N ASP A 320 -25.77 -9.13 -0.57
CA ASP A 320 -24.99 -7.93 -0.36
C ASP A 320 -25.27 -6.91 -1.48
N LEU A 321 -25.85 -5.75 -1.11
CA LEU A 321 -26.17 -4.70 -2.06
C LEU A 321 -24.94 -4.09 -2.73
N SER A 322 -23.78 -4.08 -2.08
CA SER A 322 -22.55 -3.60 -2.68
C SER A 322 -22.14 -4.44 -3.89
N GLN A 323 -22.44 -5.73 -3.89
CA GLN A 323 -22.20 -6.64 -5.02
C GLN A 323 -23.07 -6.32 -6.24
N LYS A 324 -24.16 -5.55 -6.10
CA LYS A 324 -25.06 -5.18 -7.20
C LYS A 324 -24.60 -3.95 -7.96
N THR A 325 -23.67 -3.17 -7.40
CA THR A 325 -23.09 -1.97 -8.03
C THR A 325 -21.83 -2.31 -8.81
N TYR A 326 -21.84 -3.32 -9.64
CA TYR A 326 -20.70 -3.72 -10.46
C TYR A 326 -20.91 -3.38 -11.93
N SER A 327 -19.83 -3.15 -12.64
CA SER A 327 -19.84 -2.96 -14.08
C SER A 327 -19.89 -4.33 -14.77
N LYS A 328 -20.97 -4.62 -15.51
CA LYS A 328 -20.99 -5.82 -16.36
C LYS A 328 -19.98 -5.64 -17.48
N ALA A 329 -18.86 -6.32 -17.35
CA ALA A 329 -17.87 -6.38 -18.40
C ALA A 329 -18.44 -7.16 -19.59
N LYS A 330 -18.29 -6.60 -20.80
CA LYS A 330 -18.59 -7.33 -22.03
C LYS A 330 -17.31 -8.06 -22.46
N TYR A 331 -17.41 -9.36 -22.66
CA TYR A 331 -16.31 -10.11 -23.24
C TYR A 331 -16.03 -9.59 -24.66
N MET A 332 -14.84 -9.08 -24.88
CA MET A 332 -14.39 -8.47 -26.14
C MET A 332 -13.45 -9.38 -26.94
N GLY A 333 -13.29 -10.63 -26.52
CA GLY A 333 -12.41 -11.60 -27.19
C GLY A 333 -11.01 -11.72 -26.55
N ASN A 334 -10.28 -12.77 -26.93
CA ASN A 334 -8.90 -13.01 -26.51
C ASN A 334 -7.98 -11.95 -27.14
N GLY A 335 -7.19 -11.26 -26.36
CA GLY A 335 -6.18 -10.31 -26.85
C GLY A 335 -6.35 -8.87 -26.33
N THR A 336 -7.43 -8.56 -25.63
CA THR A 336 -7.55 -7.31 -24.87
C THR A 336 -7.00 -7.51 -23.47
N GLN A 337 -6.09 -6.66 -23.07
CA GLN A 337 -5.49 -6.70 -21.74
C GLN A 337 -6.59 -6.56 -20.66
N GLY A 338 -6.60 -7.46 -19.68
CA GLY A 338 -7.53 -7.40 -18.58
C GLY A 338 -8.92 -7.99 -18.84
N GLN A 339 -9.09 -8.78 -19.89
CA GLN A 339 -10.37 -9.44 -20.21
C GLN A 339 -10.21 -10.97 -20.26
N THR A 340 -9.50 -11.51 -19.31
CA THR A 340 -9.28 -12.96 -19.17
C THR A 340 -9.92 -13.45 -17.88
N GLU A 341 -10.16 -14.75 -17.79
CA GLU A 341 -10.53 -15.38 -16.53
C GLU A 341 -9.33 -15.34 -15.57
N ILE A 342 -9.58 -14.98 -14.31
CA ILE A 342 -8.54 -15.08 -13.30
C ILE A 342 -8.06 -16.52 -13.15
N ASN A 343 -6.81 -16.69 -12.75
CA ASN A 343 -6.31 -18.00 -12.37
C ASN A 343 -6.95 -18.44 -11.05
N TYR A 344 -8.10 -19.10 -11.13
CA TYR A 344 -8.90 -19.48 -9.96
C TYR A 344 -8.14 -20.35 -8.96
N TRP A 345 -7.27 -21.25 -9.45
CA TRP A 345 -6.45 -22.15 -8.65
C TRP A 345 -5.05 -21.61 -8.34
N GLY A 346 -4.80 -20.38 -8.69
CA GLY A 346 -3.54 -19.68 -8.49
C GLY A 346 -3.75 -18.27 -7.96
N LEU A 347 -2.82 -17.39 -8.31
CA LEU A 347 -2.89 -15.99 -7.92
C LEU A 347 -3.63 -15.16 -8.96
N GLY A 348 -4.36 -14.17 -8.48
CA GLY A 348 -4.98 -13.13 -9.30
C GLY A 348 -3.95 -12.14 -9.85
N PRO A 349 -4.33 -11.32 -10.83
CA PRO A 349 -3.48 -10.27 -11.38
C PRO A 349 -3.33 -9.12 -10.39
N THR A 350 -2.29 -8.31 -10.60
CA THR A 350 -2.09 -7.08 -9.82
C THR A 350 -3.28 -6.12 -9.98
N ILE A 351 -3.95 -5.80 -8.88
CA ILE A 351 -5.01 -4.79 -8.84
C ILE A 351 -4.36 -3.42 -9.06
N ARG A 352 -4.90 -2.66 -10.03
CA ARG A 352 -4.40 -1.34 -10.42
C ARG A 352 -5.40 -0.26 -10.04
N SER A 353 -4.92 0.97 -9.88
CA SER A 353 -5.75 2.15 -9.65
C SER A 353 -6.59 2.56 -10.88
N GLU A 354 -6.18 2.11 -12.07
CA GLU A 354 -6.88 2.39 -13.32
C GLU A 354 -8.07 1.43 -13.49
N HIS A 355 -9.28 1.99 -13.63
CA HIS A 355 -10.52 1.23 -13.77
C HIS A 355 -10.96 1.00 -15.23
N HIS A 356 -10.17 1.44 -16.20
CA HIS A 356 -10.45 1.23 -17.62
C HIS A 356 -9.49 0.20 -18.22
N GLY A 357 -9.98 -1.02 -18.49
CA GLY A 357 -9.31 -1.99 -19.33
C GLY A 357 -8.65 -3.19 -18.66
N ASN A 358 -8.73 -3.32 -17.33
CA ASN A 358 -8.18 -4.48 -16.61
C ASN A 358 -9.26 -5.21 -15.80
N ILE A 359 -10.38 -5.49 -16.45
CA ILE A 359 -11.47 -6.24 -15.83
C ILE A 359 -11.17 -7.72 -16.01
N GLU A 360 -10.94 -8.39 -14.90
CA GLU A 360 -10.74 -9.84 -14.88
C GLU A 360 -12.06 -10.52 -14.54
N TYR A 361 -12.34 -11.63 -15.23
CA TYR A 361 -13.53 -12.41 -14.96
C TYR A 361 -13.23 -13.50 -13.95
N ARG A 362 -14.02 -13.57 -12.88
CA ARG A 362 -13.91 -14.67 -11.92
C ARG A 362 -14.25 -16.02 -12.52
N ARG A 363 -15.27 -16.06 -13.41
CA ARG A 363 -15.79 -17.29 -14.04
C ARG A 363 -16.16 -17.04 -15.50
N LEU A 364 -15.17 -16.77 -16.34
CA LEU A 364 -15.39 -16.49 -17.76
C LEU A 364 -16.04 -17.68 -18.49
N SER A 365 -15.73 -18.91 -18.09
CA SER A 365 -16.29 -20.13 -18.69
C SER A 365 -17.82 -20.17 -18.59
N LEU A 366 -18.40 -19.69 -17.49
CA LEU A 366 -19.85 -19.62 -17.30
C LEU A 366 -20.50 -18.57 -18.19
N LEU A 367 -19.79 -17.49 -18.53
CA LEU A 367 -20.30 -16.45 -19.43
C LEU A 367 -20.32 -16.90 -20.89
N LYS A 368 -19.39 -17.76 -21.32
CA LYS A 368 -19.35 -18.31 -22.68
C LYS A 368 -20.53 -19.23 -23.03
N PHE A 369 -21.19 -19.80 -22.02
CA PHE A 369 -22.35 -20.68 -22.20
C PHE A 369 -23.69 -19.97 -22.09
N ARG A 370 -23.70 -18.65 -21.80
CA ARG A 370 -24.93 -17.83 -21.71
C ARG A 370 -25.14 -16.91 -22.92
N ILE A 371 -24.33 -17.07 -23.99
CA ILE A 371 -24.51 -16.50 -25.32
C ILE A 371 -24.98 -17.64 -26.24
#